data_9bdb14039fb9453b095c236e693e77d6
#
_entry.id   9bdb14039fb9453b095c236e693e77d6
#
_cell.length_a   1.000
_cell.length_b   1.000
_cell.length_c   1.000
_cell.angle_alpha   90.00
_cell.angle_beta   90.00
_cell.angle_gamma   90.00
#
_symmetry.space_group_name_H-M   'P 1'
#
loop_
_entity.id
_entity.type
_entity.pdbx_description
1 polymer ?
#
loop_
_entity_poly.entity_id
_entity_poly.type
_entity_poly.pdbx_seq_one_letter_code
_entity_poly.pdbx_strand_id
1 'polypeptide(L)'
;MATDKTQIESQIRPSSDDELNLYLNPATARFLKSVSKAILQDPGLPRPNPTVSAWQVPPHPSLASIQSRDLPEFTDFAVIGSGITGCSVTKALLEHPFTANSRVTVFEARTLVSGATGRNGGHLVTASGHTFGPLAEQHGNEAAREITRFSIMNIEHLMNLVREFDSALQEECQVRDVLKVMAVGDDETWASAKSSVLGFQDKVPEYSAYHSIIERDQVPERWNIKNASGAVEHEAGAIWPYRLLTGIYQRLLDKYSDRMNIETNTPVTHVEFSQGLYPYAITTPRGSIRAKKVIHCTNGHAAHLLPNLAGGLYPFRGTMSVQKPGPLFPEYKGTRSWSLSHKSTLDAETGFFDTGLYYLQQNALTGSIWIGNETAFMKDILTADDTYVPKEARQALSTVLPKLFLDGWGSETVSEIEAIWSGIQGHTADGLPIVGKIPESLTGTIGDDGQWIAAGFNGYGMDKCWLTGEALVKMILGEDVSEWFPRAFLVTEERLQTKLTADQTLLKFAKIALPGGAKEGKL
;
A
#
# COMPACT_ATOMS: atom_id res chain seq x y z
N MET A 1 13.99 -21.14 -25.16
CA MET A 1 13.70 -20.33 -26.34
C MET A 1 13.05 -19.07 -25.83
N ALA A 2 13.76 -17.95 -25.86
CA ALA A 2 13.21 -16.66 -25.46
C ALA A 2 12.20 -16.26 -26.55
N THR A 3 10.93 -16.24 -26.21
CA THR A 3 9.89 -15.60 -27.01
C THR A 3 10.16 -14.10 -27.01
N ASP A 4 10.33 -13.55 -28.17
CA ASP A 4 10.68 -12.15 -28.40
C ASP A 4 9.66 -11.22 -27.71
N LYS A 5 10.14 -10.32 -26.84
CA LYS A 5 9.33 -9.31 -26.13
C LYS A 5 8.43 -8.53 -27.10
N THR A 6 8.95 -8.25 -28.29
CA THR A 6 8.25 -7.55 -29.37
C THR A 6 7.04 -8.33 -29.91
N GLN A 7 7.07 -9.66 -29.85
CA GLN A 7 5.98 -10.51 -30.34
C GLN A 7 4.80 -10.55 -29.36
N ILE A 8 5.06 -10.47 -28.05
CA ILE A 8 4.01 -10.43 -27.02
C ILE A 8 3.33 -9.05 -27.02
N GLU A 9 4.10 -7.96 -27.12
CA GLU A 9 3.56 -6.60 -27.19
C GLU A 9 2.74 -6.33 -28.44
N SER A 10 3.12 -6.95 -29.59
CA SER A 10 2.32 -6.85 -30.83
C SER A 10 1.05 -7.69 -30.83
N GLN A 11 0.97 -8.72 -29.95
CA GLN A 11 -0.18 -9.62 -29.84
C GLN A 11 -1.26 -9.10 -28.88
N ILE A 12 -0.97 -8.11 -28.03
CA ILE A 12 -1.87 -7.61 -26.97
C ILE A 12 -2.33 -6.16 -27.23
N ARG A 13 -2.22 -5.62 -28.43
CA ARG A 13 -2.90 -4.37 -28.80
C ARG A 13 -4.28 -4.68 -29.36
N PRO A 14 -5.36 -4.70 -28.52
CA PRO A 14 -6.68 -4.98 -29.03
C PRO A 14 -7.22 -3.73 -29.69
N SER A 15 -7.43 -3.79 -31.00
CA SER A 15 -8.35 -2.88 -31.70
C SER A 15 -9.80 -3.34 -31.58
N SER A 16 -10.04 -4.60 -31.13
CA SER A 16 -11.38 -5.14 -30.86
C SER A 16 -11.31 -6.42 -29.98
N ASP A 17 -12.42 -6.72 -29.27
CA ASP A 17 -12.62 -7.96 -28.47
C ASP A 17 -12.35 -9.26 -29.27
N ASP A 18 -12.43 -9.23 -30.61
CA ASP A 18 -12.24 -10.38 -31.48
C ASP A 18 -10.75 -10.70 -31.76
N GLU A 19 -9.85 -9.72 -31.73
CA GLU A 19 -8.41 -9.95 -31.95
C GLU A 19 -7.72 -10.59 -30.75
N LEU A 20 -8.15 -10.31 -29.52
CA LEU A 20 -7.64 -10.97 -28.31
C LEU A 20 -7.89 -12.50 -28.31
N ASN A 21 -8.97 -12.93 -28.93
CA ASN A 21 -9.39 -14.33 -28.98
C ASN A 21 -8.57 -15.18 -29.98
N LEU A 22 -7.85 -14.59 -30.92
CA LEU A 22 -7.13 -15.31 -31.98
C LEU A 22 -5.80 -15.93 -31.52
N TYR A 23 -5.18 -15.40 -30.46
CA TYR A 23 -3.81 -15.78 -30.04
C TYR A 23 -3.73 -16.32 -28.59
N LEU A 24 -4.75 -16.09 -27.76
CA LEU A 24 -4.80 -16.58 -26.40
C LEU A 24 -5.64 -17.85 -26.31
N ASN A 25 -5.29 -18.77 -25.38
CA ASN A 25 -6.19 -19.86 -25.09
C ASN A 25 -7.50 -19.31 -24.48
N PRO A 26 -8.65 -19.99 -24.68
CA PRO A 26 -9.96 -19.48 -24.26
C PRO A 26 -10.09 -19.19 -22.75
N ALA A 27 -9.33 -19.87 -21.88
CA ALA A 27 -9.32 -19.63 -20.43
C ALA A 27 -8.64 -18.29 -20.12
N THR A 28 -7.46 -18.06 -20.67
CA THR A 28 -6.72 -16.79 -20.52
C THR A 28 -7.53 -15.60 -21.04
N ALA A 29 -8.18 -15.75 -22.21
CA ALA A 29 -9.02 -14.68 -22.77
C ALA A 29 -10.21 -14.33 -21.83
N ARG A 30 -10.92 -15.35 -21.31
CA ARG A 30 -12.01 -15.14 -20.32
C ARG A 30 -11.49 -14.51 -19.03
N PHE A 31 -10.32 -14.96 -18.56
CA PHE A 31 -9.69 -14.40 -17.37
C PHE A 31 -9.40 -12.90 -17.58
N LEU A 32 -8.70 -12.51 -18.65
CA LEU A 32 -8.37 -11.11 -18.94
C LEU A 32 -9.61 -10.24 -19.12
N LYS A 33 -10.68 -10.76 -19.71
CA LYS A 33 -11.96 -10.06 -19.79
C LYS A 33 -12.56 -9.80 -18.40
N SER A 34 -12.44 -10.77 -17.48
CA SER A 34 -12.90 -10.58 -16.10
C SER A 34 -12.06 -9.55 -15.34
N VAL A 35 -10.74 -9.56 -15.54
CA VAL A 35 -9.81 -8.56 -14.99
C VAL A 35 -10.15 -7.16 -15.53
N SER A 36 -10.30 -7.02 -16.86
CA SER A 36 -10.67 -5.75 -17.49
C SER A 36 -11.93 -5.15 -16.86
N LYS A 37 -12.97 -5.96 -16.70
CA LYS A 37 -14.20 -5.52 -16.04
C LYS A 37 -13.98 -5.05 -14.60
N ALA A 38 -13.16 -5.77 -13.84
CA ALA A 38 -12.91 -5.46 -12.43
C ALA A 38 -12.09 -4.18 -12.24
N ILE A 39 -11.02 -3.98 -13.02
CA ILE A 39 -10.14 -2.81 -12.89
C ILE A 39 -10.78 -1.51 -13.39
N LEU A 40 -11.73 -1.61 -14.33
CA LEU A 40 -12.49 -0.47 -14.87
C LEU A 40 -13.73 -0.12 -14.03
N GLN A 41 -14.11 -1.01 -13.11
CA GLN A 41 -15.26 -0.75 -12.23
C GLN A 41 -14.93 0.37 -11.25
N ASP A 42 -15.89 1.33 -11.09
CA ASP A 42 -15.80 2.32 -10.02
C ASP A 42 -15.65 1.59 -8.66
N PRO A 43 -14.56 1.85 -7.90
CA PRO A 43 -14.38 1.25 -6.58
C PRO A 43 -15.48 1.69 -5.59
N GLY A 44 -16.15 2.79 -5.86
CA GLY A 44 -17.12 3.41 -4.97
C GLY A 44 -16.50 3.95 -3.69
N LEU A 45 -17.35 4.40 -2.79
CA LEU A 45 -16.96 4.80 -1.44
C LEU A 45 -16.57 3.56 -0.60
N PRO A 46 -15.72 3.71 0.42
CA PRO A 46 -15.46 2.67 1.42
C PRO A 46 -16.76 2.11 2.00
N ARG A 47 -16.89 0.78 2.06
CA ARG A 47 -18.12 0.13 2.52
C ARG A 47 -18.40 0.45 4.01
N PRO A 48 -19.67 0.69 4.41
CA PRO A 48 -19.99 1.15 5.78
C PRO A 48 -19.75 0.08 6.87
N ASN A 49 -19.82 -1.22 6.52
CA ASN A 49 -19.69 -2.34 7.45
C ASN A 49 -18.48 -3.22 7.10
N PRO A 50 -17.24 -2.73 7.22
CA PRO A 50 -16.07 -3.52 6.91
C PRO A 50 -15.86 -4.62 7.95
N THR A 51 -15.08 -5.64 7.60
CA THR A 51 -14.54 -6.60 8.59
C THR A 51 -13.80 -5.85 9.70
N VAL A 52 -13.87 -6.35 10.93
CA VAL A 52 -13.25 -5.69 12.10
C VAL A 52 -11.74 -5.97 12.09
N SER A 53 -10.94 -4.91 12.00
CA SER A 53 -9.49 -4.99 12.16
C SER A 53 -9.10 -4.99 13.64
N ALA A 54 -8.26 -5.93 14.06
CA ALA A 54 -7.75 -5.95 15.44
C ALA A 54 -6.91 -4.71 15.80
N TRP A 55 -6.33 -4.02 14.81
CA TRP A 55 -5.64 -2.74 15.04
C TRP A 55 -6.54 -1.65 15.62
N GLN A 56 -7.84 -1.68 15.32
CA GLN A 56 -8.84 -0.67 15.69
C GLN A 56 -9.65 -1.04 16.95
N VAL A 57 -9.21 -2.07 17.67
CA VAL A 57 -9.89 -2.57 18.88
C VAL A 57 -8.97 -2.42 20.10
N PRO A 58 -9.41 -1.66 21.14
CA PRO A 58 -10.58 -0.78 21.13
C PRO A 58 -10.37 0.43 20.22
N PRO A 59 -11.45 1.04 19.70
CA PRO A 59 -11.36 2.27 18.93
C PRO A 59 -10.92 3.44 19.85
N HIS A 60 -10.29 4.46 19.25
CA HIS A 60 -9.91 5.66 20.02
C HIS A 60 -11.16 6.33 20.63
N PRO A 61 -11.19 6.61 21.96
CA PRO A 61 -12.42 6.95 22.66
C PRO A 61 -13.09 8.24 22.18
N SER A 62 -12.32 9.24 21.77
CA SER A 62 -12.86 10.54 21.34
C SER A 62 -12.74 10.78 19.84
N LEU A 63 -11.72 10.21 19.17
CA LEU A 63 -11.44 10.55 17.78
C LEU A 63 -12.03 9.56 16.77
N ALA A 64 -12.34 8.34 17.15
CA ALA A 64 -12.80 7.32 16.20
C ALA A 64 -13.97 7.80 15.33
N SER A 65 -14.89 8.59 15.92
CA SER A 65 -16.08 9.12 15.24
C SER A 65 -16.22 10.63 15.43
N ILE A 66 -15.10 11.35 15.45
CA ILE A 66 -15.09 12.80 15.63
C ILE A 66 -15.74 13.52 14.45
N GLN A 67 -16.63 14.45 14.74
CA GLN A 67 -17.29 15.31 13.75
C GLN A 67 -17.59 16.67 14.39
N SER A 68 -17.55 17.73 13.59
CA SER A 68 -18.15 19.00 13.98
C SER A 68 -19.69 18.88 13.94
N ARG A 69 -20.40 19.68 14.74
CA ARG A 69 -21.87 19.72 14.71
C ARG A 69 -22.37 20.11 13.32
N ASP A 70 -21.80 21.19 12.80
CA ASP A 70 -22.07 21.72 11.46
C ASP A 70 -20.76 21.74 10.68
N LEU A 71 -20.80 21.39 9.40
CA LEU A 71 -19.60 21.48 8.56
C LEU A 71 -19.13 22.94 8.47
N PRO A 72 -17.81 23.20 8.49
CA PRO A 72 -17.30 24.53 8.23
C PRO A 72 -17.69 24.96 6.80
N GLU A 73 -18.04 26.22 6.62
CA GLU A 73 -18.43 26.76 5.29
C GLU A 73 -17.25 26.76 4.31
N PHE A 74 -16.03 27.05 4.83
CA PHE A 74 -14.80 27.18 4.03
C PHE A 74 -13.62 26.51 4.71
N THR A 75 -12.71 25.95 3.88
CA THR A 75 -11.39 25.51 4.29
C THR A 75 -10.34 25.91 3.25
N ASP A 76 -9.10 26.13 3.64
CA ASP A 76 -8.03 26.39 2.66
C ASP A 76 -7.57 25.09 2.01
N PHE A 77 -7.45 24.02 2.79
CA PHE A 77 -7.04 22.70 2.33
C PHE A 77 -8.05 21.64 2.78
N ALA A 78 -8.61 20.93 1.82
CA ALA A 78 -9.44 19.76 2.04
C ALA A 78 -8.61 18.49 1.79
N VAL A 79 -8.33 17.72 2.84
CA VAL A 79 -7.61 16.44 2.76
C VAL A 79 -8.65 15.31 2.78
N ILE A 80 -8.73 14.54 1.70
CA ILE A 80 -9.69 13.43 1.57
C ILE A 80 -8.99 12.11 1.88
N GLY A 81 -9.29 11.53 3.03
CA GLY A 81 -8.68 10.32 3.58
C GLY A 81 -7.79 10.59 4.80
N SER A 82 -8.04 9.89 5.90
CA SER A 82 -7.35 10.04 7.19
C SER A 82 -6.23 9.02 7.43
N GLY A 83 -5.84 8.25 6.41
CA GLY A 83 -4.73 7.30 6.51
C GLY A 83 -3.38 7.99 6.72
N ILE A 84 -2.30 7.20 6.74
CA ILE A 84 -0.94 7.70 6.99
C ILE A 84 -0.54 8.85 6.05
N THR A 85 -0.89 8.80 4.77
CA THR A 85 -0.61 9.88 3.81
C THR A 85 -1.38 11.16 4.18
N GLY A 86 -2.69 11.05 4.44
CA GLY A 86 -3.51 12.21 4.84
C GLY A 86 -3.08 12.81 6.17
N CYS A 87 -2.63 11.99 7.12
CA CYS A 87 -2.07 12.44 8.38
C CYS A 87 -0.75 13.23 8.18
N SER A 88 0.16 12.70 7.38
CA SER A 88 1.42 13.37 7.04
C SER A 88 1.17 14.72 6.34
N VAL A 89 0.29 14.74 5.32
CA VAL A 89 -0.13 15.98 4.64
C VAL A 89 -0.72 16.98 5.64
N THR A 90 -1.63 16.54 6.51
CA THR A 90 -2.28 17.40 7.50
C THR A 90 -1.26 17.99 8.46
N LYS A 91 -0.36 17.16 8.99
CA LYS A 91 0.72 17.62 9.89
C LYS A 91 1.63 18.63 9.18
N ALA A 92 2.09 18.31 7.99
CA ALA A 92 2.97 19.19 7.21
C ALA A 92 2.31 20.54 6.90
N LEU A 93 1.01 20.55 6.51
CA LEU A 93 0.25 21.79 6.29
C LEU A 93 0.08 22.61 7.57
N LEU A 94 -0.18 21.98 8.71
CA LEU A 94 -0.41 22.69 9.97
C LEU A 94 0.88 23.27 10.56
N GLU A 95 2.01 22.64 10.32
CA GLU A 95 3.29 23.04 10.91
C GLU A 95 4.14 23.95 9.99
N HIS A 96 3.79 24.06 8.71
CA HIS A 96 4.56 24.85 7.76
C HIS A 96 4.33 26.36 7.96
N PRO A 97 5.39 27.19 7.99
CA PRO A 97 5.25 28.64 8.22
C PRO A 97 4.35 29.37 7.21
N PHE A 98 4.40 28.99 5.92
CA PHE A 98 3.59 29.64 4.88
C PHE A 98 2.08 29.34 4.99
N THR A 99 1.71 28.32 5.74
CA THR A 99 0.31 27.93 5.98
C THR A 99 -0.13 28.16 7.43
N ALA A 100 0.62 28.99 8.20
CA ALA A 100 0.35 29.26 9.61
C ALA A 100 -1.06 29.80 9.91
N ASN A 101 -1.68 30.47 8.93
CA ASN A 101 -3.04 31.01 9.04
C ASN A 101 -4.08 30.23 8.22
N SER A 102 -3.71 29.08 7.65
CA SER A 102 -4.59 28.29 6.80
C SER A 102 -5.42 27.29 7.61
N ARG A 103 -6.65 27.10 7.18
CA ARG A 103 -7.57 26.07 7.72
C ARG A 103 -7.40 24.77 6.96
N VAL A 104 -7.35 23.66 7.70
CA VAL A 104 -7.24 22.30 7.15
C VAL A 104 -8.42 21.49 7.63
N THR A 105 -9.17 20.89 6.71
CA THR A 105 -10.27 19.96 7.01
C THR A 105 -9.94 18.59 6.46
N VAL A 106 -9.94 17.58 7.32
CA VAL A 106 -9.73 16.17 6.96
C VAL A 106 -11.08 15.49 6.85
N PHE A 107 -11.40 14.93 5.68
CA PHE A 107 -12.60 14.14 5.44
C PHE A 107 -12.26 12.66 5.49
N GLU A 108 -13.03 11.90 6.24
CA GLU A 108 -12.91 10.44 6.31
C GLU A 108 -14.29 9.81 6.08
N ALA A 109 -14.35 8.84 5.18
CA ALA A 109 -15.60 8.20 4.81
C ALA A 109 -16.22 7.36 5.94
N ARG A 110 -15.37 6.81 6.81
CA ARG A 110 -15.76 5.95 7.95
C ARG A 110 -15.20 6.53 9.26
N THR A 111 -14.85 5.66 10.20
CA THR A 111 -14.12 6.05 11.41
C THR A 111 -12.67 6.42 11.09
N LEU A 112 -12.08 7.27 11.91
CA LEU A 112 -10.71 7.77 11.72
C LEU A 112 -9.69 6.63 11.52
N VAL A 113 -8.82 6.73 10.51
CA VAL A 113 -7.76 5.75 10.19
C VAL A 113 -8.31 4.33 9.91
N SER A 114 -9.56 4.19 9.46
CA SER A 114 -10.17 2.87 9.23
C SER A 114 -9.84 2.22 7.89
N GLY A 115 -9.16 2.92 6.99
CA GLY A 115 -8.71 2.39 5.70
C GLY A 115 -7.49 1.48 5.79
N ALA A 116 -6.71 1.37 4.72
CA ALA A 116 -5.54 0.48 4.61
C ALA A 116 -4.55 0.62 5.77
N THR A 117 -4.33 1.85 6.28
CA THR A 117 -3.42 2.12 7.40
C THR A 117 -3.83 1.39 8.68
N GLY A 118 -5.10 1.39 9.02
CA GLY A 118 -5.65 0.67 10.18
C GLY A 118 -5.93 -0.82 9.92
N ARG A 119 -5.40 -1.41 8.82
CA ARG A 119 -5.70 -2.79 8.39
C ARG A 119 -4.49 -3.57 7.90
N ASN A 120 -3.31 -2.95 7.85
CA ASN A 120 -2.06 -3.52 7.33
C ASN A 120 -1.34 -4.43 8.32
N GLY A 121 -0.10 -4.84 8.01
CA GLY A 121 0.72 -5.70 8.86
C GLY A 121 1.44 -5.00 10.01
N GLY A 122 1.39 -3.66 10.13
CA GLY A 122 2.12 -2.90 11.14
C GLY A 122 3.64 -2.90 10.96
N HIS A 123 4.12 -3.22 9.77
CA HIS A 123 5.54 -3.28 9.42
C HIS A 123 6.04 -1.93 8.92
N LEU A 124 7.21 -1.52 9.41
CA LEU A 124 8.05 -0.46 8.84
C LEU A 124 9.25 -1.14 8.17
N VAL A 125 9.02 -1.76 7.03
CA VAL A 125 10.01 -2.56 6.29
C VAL A 125 10.08 -2.10 4.85
N THR A 126 11.27 -2.17 4.27
CA THR A 126 11.49 -1.90 2.85
C THR A 126 11.62 -3.20 2.05
N ALA A 127 11.19 -3.16 0.81
CA ALA A 127 11.45 -4.19 -0.18
C ALA A 127 12.70 -3.88 -1.02
N SER A 128 13.43 -2.80 -0.75
CA SER A 128 14.49 -2.22 -1.60
C SER A 128 15.48 -3.24 -2.16
N GLY A 129 16.00 -4.16 -1.33
CA GLY A 129 17.00 -5.12 -1.78
C GLY A 129 16.49 -6.05 -2.87
N HIS A 130 15.37 -6.74 -2.65
CA HIS A 130 14.87 -7.73 -3.60
C HIS A 130 14.03 -7.15 -4.76
N THR A 131 13.62 -5.88 -4.67
CA THR A 131 12.88 -5.20 -5.74
C THR A 131 13.75 -4.31 -6.62
N PHE A 132 15.02 -4.06 -6.25
CA PHE A 132 15.91 -3.20 -7.04
C PHE A 132 16.05 -3.68 -8.48
N GLY A 133 16.34 -4.97 -8.69
CA GLY A 133 16.50 -5.55 -10.02
C GLY A 133 15.25 -5.39 -10.89
N PRO A 134 14.07 -5.84 -10.46
CA PRO A 134 12.80 -5.61 -11.15
C PRO A 134 12.50 -4.12 -11.43
N LEU A 135 12.76 -3.23 -10.49
CA LEU A 135 12.60 -1.78 -10.70
C LEU A 135 13.57 -1.25 -11.76
N ALA A 136 14.83 -1.70 -11.72
CA ALA A 136 15.84 -1.29 -12.69
C ALA A 136 15.51 -1.79 -14.11
N GLU A 137 14.96 -2.98 -14.23
CA GLU A 137 14.49 -3.52 -15.50
C GLU A 137 13.30 -2.74 -16.07
N GLN A 138 12.34 -2.40 -15.22
CA GLN A 138 11.09 -1.74 -15.64
C GLN A 138 11.23 -0.22 -15.82
N HIS A 139 12.02 0.45 -14.96
CA HIS A 139 12.08 1.91 -14.86
C HIS A 139 13.49 2.50 -15.07
N GLY A 140 14.51 1.64 -15.24
CA GLY A 140 15.91 2.03 -15.34
C GLY A 140 16.61 2.15 -13.98
N ASN A 141 17.94 2.08 -14.00
CA ASN A 141 18.78 2.05 -12.80
C ASN A 141 18.63 3.30 -11.91
N GLU A 142 18.49 4.48 -12.50
CA GLU A 142 18.36 5.74 -11.74
C GLU A 142 17.04 5.78 -10.98
N ALA A 143 15.93 5.46 -11.63
CA ALA A 143 14.63 5.37 -10.97
C ALA A 143 14.62 4.30 -9.85
N ALA A 144 15.22 3.12 -10.10
CA ALA A 144 15.35 2.09 -9.08
C ALA A 144 16.16 2.57 -7.86
N ARG A 145 17.25 3.32 -8.09
CA ARG A 145 18.07 3.94 -7.04
C ARG A 145 17.26 4.98 -6.25
N GLU A 146 16.61 5.92 -6.93
CA GLU A 146 15.76 6.93 -6.27
C GLU A 146 14.68 6.28 -5.40
N ILE A 147 13.95 5.29 -5.93
CA ILE A 147 12.83 4.61 -5.25
C ILE A 147 13.30 3.82 -4.03
N THR A 148 14.37 3.03 -4.17
CA THR A 148 14.86 2.18 -3.08
C THR A 148 15.49 3.01 -1.97
N ARG A 149 16.24 4.06 -2.31
CA ARG A 149 16.76 5.05 -1.36
C ARG A 149 15.64 5.75 -0.61
N PHE A 150 14.62 6.24 -1.31
CA PHE A 150 13.45 6.90 -0.72
C PHE A 150 12.70 6.00 0.26
N SER A 151 12.55 4.72 -0.08
CA SER A 151 11.90 3.73 0.79
C SER A 151 12.63 3.58 2.13
N ILE A 152 13.96 3.49 2.13
CA ILE A 152 14.77 3.42 3.35
C ILE A 152 14.67 4.73 4.13
N MET A 153 14.87 5.87 3.46
CA MET A 153 14.76 7.20 4.08
C MET A 153 13.42 7.42 4.77
N ASN A 154 12.31 6.98 4.15
CA ASN A 154 10.97 7.12 4.75
C ASN A 154 10.83 6.31 6.05
N ILE A 155 11.40 5.09 6.11
CA ILE A 155 11.37 4.28 7.33
C ILE A 155 12.20 4.94 8.43
N GLU A 156 13.44 5.34 8.12
CA GLU A 156 14.33 6.03 9.05
C GLU A 156 13.68 7.31 9.59
N HIS A 157 13.10 8.11 8.70
CA HIS A 157 12.41 9.35 9.05
C HIS A 157 11.21 9.09 9.98
N LEU A 158 10.34 8.13 9.63
CA LEU A 158 9.16 7.82 10.44
C LEU A 158 9.53 7.24 11.81
N MET A 159 10.53 6.36 11.88
CA MET A 159 11.04 5.82 13.15
C MET A 159 11.59 6.94 14.05
N ASN A 160 12.37 7.88 13.49
CA ASN A 160 12.90 9.02 14.22
C ASN A 160 11.79 9.96 14.68
N LEU A 161 10.85 10.29 13.80
CA LEU A 161 9.68 11.11 14.13
C LEU A 161 8.90 10.54 15.33
N VAL A 162 8.66 9.22 15.35
CA VAL A 162 7.92 8.60 16.44
C VAL A 162 8.69 8.66 17.75
N ARG A 163 10.02 8.54 17.71
CA ARG A 163 10.90 8.67 18.88
C ARG A 163 10.98 10.09 19.46
N GLU A 164 10.63 11.12 18.66
CA GLU A 164 10.54 12.50 19.12
C GLU A 164 9.24 12.80 19.91
N PHE A 165 8.22 11.94 19.80
CA PHE A 165 7.01 12.06 20.61
C PHE A 165 7.27 11.64 22.07
N ASP A 166 6.36 12.01 22.95
CA ASP A 166 6.38 11.59 24.36
C ASP A 166 6.32 10.06 24.52
N SER A 167 6.82 9.56 25.65
CA SER A 167 6.87 8.12 25.95
C SER A 167 5.48 7.46 25.93
N ALA A 168 4.43 8.19 26.27
CA ALA A 168 3.07 7.66 26.28
C ALA A 168 2.64 7.23 24.87
N LEU A 169 2.87 8.08 23.85
CA LEU A 169 2.55 7.70 22.47
C LEU A 169 3.47 6.58 21.95
N GLN A 170 4.77 6.60 22.29
CA GLN A 170 5.70 5.54 21.90
C GLN A 170 5.27 4.17 22.44
N GLU A 171 4.87 4.12 23.72
CA GLU A 171 4.37 2.89 24.36
C GLU A 171 3.02 2.46 23.77
N GLU A 172 2.09 3.39 23.56
CA GLU A 172 0.78 3.12 23.03
C GLU A 172 0.85 2.56 21.60
N CYS A 173 1.69 3.14 20.74
CA CYS A 173 1.85 2.70 19.36
C CYS A 173 2.86 1.53 19.22
N GLN A 174 3.46 1.07 20.31
CA GLN A 174 4.40 -0.07 20.34
C GLN A 174 5.51 0.03 19.29
N VAL A 175 6.04 1.24 19.07
CA VAL A 175 7.16 1.42 18.16
C VAL A 175 8.38 0.65 18.66
N ARG A 176 9.01 -0.13 17.78
CA ARG A 176 10.17 -0.93 18.12
C ARG A 176 11.04 -1.26 16.93
N ASP A 177 12.32 -1.41 17.18
CA ASP A 177 13.25 -1.97 16.21
C ASP A 177 13.04 -3.48 16.12
N VAL A 178 13.09 -4.00 14.91
CA VAL A 178 12.98 -5.44 14.62
C VAL A 178 14.06 -5.85 13.63
N LEU A 179 14.55 -7.06 13.76
CA LEU A 179 15.33 -7.68 12.71
C LEU A 179 14.33 -8.35 11.75
N LYS A 180 14.43 -8.01 10.46
CA LYS A 180 13.55 -8.48 9.42
C LYS A 180 14.24 -9.50 8.52
N VAL A 181 13.55 -10.59 8.22
CA VAL A 181 13.97 -11.55 7.19
C VAL A 181 12.91 -11.66 6.09
N MET A 182 13.38 -11.78 4.84
CA MET A 182 12.61 -12.32 3.74
C MET A 182 13.21 -13.67 3.35
N ALA A 183 12.56 -14.76 3.73
CA ALA A 183 12.93 -16.11 3.31
C ALA A 183 12.27 -16.46 1.99
N VAL A 184 13.01 -17.10 1.10
CA VAL A 184 12.55 -17.46 -0.25
C VAL A 184 12.44 -18.96 -0.37
N GLY A 185 11.26 -19.45 -0.79
CA GLY A 185 10.90 -20.87 -0.76
C GLY A 185 11.24 -21.67 -2.02
N ASP A 186 11.73 -21.01 -3.09
CA ASP A 186 12.12 -21.70 -4.34
C ASP A 186 13.39 -21.09 -4.95
N ASP A 187 14.14 -21.92 -5.70
CA ASP A 187 15.46 -21.57 -6.22
C ASP A 187 15.42 -20.49 -7.30
N GLU A 188 14.37 -20.42 -8.12
CA GLU A 188 14.23 -19.42 -9.18
C GLU A 188 14.03 -18.02 -8.57
N THR A 189 13.07 -17.90 -7.64
CA THR A 189 12.82 -16.64 -6.91
C THR A 189 14.04 -16.23 -6.09
N TRP A 190 14.76 -17.22 -5.48
CA TRP A 190 15.97 -16.93 -4.74
C TRP A 190 17.10 -16.38 -5.61
N ALA A 191 17.36 -16.97 -6.76
CA ALA A 191 18.37 -16.49 -7.68
C ALA A 191 18.09 -15.04 -8.12
N SER A 192 16.83 -14.71 -8.42
CA SER A 192 16.39 -13.36 -8.75
C SER A 192 16.58 -12.39 -7.58
N ALA A 193 16.12 -12.76 -6.38
CA ALA A 193 16.22 -11.91 -5.18
C ALA A 193 17.70 -11.65 -4.80
N LYS A 194 18.56 -12.68 -4.84
CA LYS A 194 19.99 -12.57 -4.56
C LYS A 194 20.69 -11.65 -5.57
N SER A 195 20.41 -11.80 -6.86
CA SER A 195 20.94 -10.93 -7.91
C SER A 195 20.48 -9.47 -7.72
N SER A 196 19.22 -9.27 -7.35
CA SER A 196 18.66 -7.94 -7.06
C SER A 196 19.37 -7.26 -5.88
N VAL A 197 19.61 -7.98 -4.78
CA VAL A 197 20.34 -7.46 -3.60
C VAL A 197 21.77 -7.07 -3.98
N LEU A 198 22.46 -7.89 -4.75
CA LEU A 198 23.83 -7.57 -5.20
C LEU A 198 23.85 -6.34 -6.12
N GLY A 199 22.85 -6.21 -7.02
CA GLY A 199 22.67 -5.02 -7.83
C GLY A 199 22.37 -3.76 -7.01
N PHE A 200 21.55 -3.87 -5.95
CA PHE A 200 21.30 -2.79 -5.02
C PHE A 200 22.59 -2.36 -4.30
N GLN A 201 23.37 -3.31 -3.78
CA GLN A 201 24.63 -3.02 -3.09
C GLN A 201 25.66 -2.29 -3.97
N ASP A 202 25.70 -2.62 -5.28
CA ASP A 202 26.57 -1.97 -6.26
C ASP A 202 26.09 -0.55 -6.63
N LYS A 203 24.79 -0.35 -6.80
CA LYS A 203 24.21 0.89 -7.35
C LYS A 203 23.75 1.89 -6.30
N VAL A 204 23.63 1.47 -5.02
CA VAL A 204 23.21 2.31 -3.88
C VAL A 204 24.28 2.22 -2.78
N PRO A 205 25.50 2.74 -3.02
CA PRO A 205 26.66 2.51 -2.14
C PRO A 205 26.47 3.03 -0.72
N GLU A 206 25.66 4.09 -0.53
CA GLU A 206 25.33 4.65 0.77
C GLU A 206 24.53 3.69 1.67
N TYR A 207 23.83 2.71 1.07
CA TYR A 207 23.08 1.66 1.75
C TYR A 207 23.58 0.24 1.42
N SER A 208 24.81 0.09 0.92
CA SER A 208 25.36 -1.22 0.49
C SER A 208 25.37 -2.27 1.61
N ALA A 209 25.54 -1.86 2.86
CA ALA A 209 25.52 -2.74 4.03
C ALA A 209 24.12 -2.99 4.62
N TYR A 210 23.06 -2.36 4.06
CA TYR A 210 21.71 -2.41 4.62
C TYR A 210 21.09 -3.82 4.58
N HIS A 211 21.37 -4.60 3.53
CA HIS A 211 20.86 -5.96 3.35
C HIS A 211 21.97 -7.00 3.49
N SER A 212 21.72 -8.06 4.26
CA SER A 212 22.58 -9.22 4.39
C SER A 212 21.95 -10.44 3.74
N ILE A 213 22.75 -11.18 2.96
CA ILE A 213 22.36 -12.44 2.32
C ILE A 213 22.62 -13.57 3.31
N ILE A 214 21.61 -14.43 3.53
CA ILE A 214 21.67 -15.62 4.38
C ILE A 214 21.54 -16.84 3.48
N GLU A 215 22.55 -17.69 3.48
CA GLU A 215 22.53 -18.91 2.65
C GLU A 215 21.60 -19.97 3.23
N ARG A 216 21.17 -20.91 2.38
CA ARG A 216 20.14 -21.93 2.66
C ARG A 216 20.35 -22.68 3.99
N ASP A 217 21.56 -23.11 4.25
CA ASP A 217 21.93 -23.90 5.43
C ASP A 217 21.86 -23.13 6.75
N GLN A 218 21.97 -21.82 6.71
CA GLN A 218 21.92 -20.93 7.86
C GLN A 218 20.49 -20.51 8.26
N VAL A 219 19.52 -20.57 7.33
CA VAL A 219 18.16 -20.05 7.54
C VAL A 219 17.41 -20.80 8.65
N PRO A 220 17.43 -22.15 8.73
CA PRO A 220 16.68 -22.89 9.77
C PRO A 220 17.13 -22.53 11.19
N GLU A 221 18.42 -22.52 11.45
CA GLU A 221 18.97 -22.23 12.78
C GLU A 221 18.74 -20.77 13.18
N ARG A 222 19.00 -19.84 12.24
CA ARG A 222 18.94 -18.40 12.52
C ARG A 222 17.52 -17.89 12.63
N TRP A 223 16.59 -18.40 11.80
CA TRP A 223 15.25 -17.85 11.63
C TRP A 223 14.09 -18.80 11.93
N ASN A 224 14.38 -20.04 12.33
CA ASN A 224 13.38 -21.07 12.59
C ASN A 224 12.48 -21.36 11.37
N ILE A 225 12.99 -21.23 10.14
CA ILE A 225 12.21 -21.41 8.90
C ILE A 225 12.61 -22.71 8.21
N LYS A 226 11.61 -23.52 7.79
CA LYS A 226 11.80 -24.72 6.98
C LYS A 226 12.01 -24.37 5.51
N ASN A 227 12.79 -25.20 4.81
CA ASN A 227 12.80 -25.32 3.34
C ASN A 227 13.01 -23.99 2.57
N ALA A 228 13.73 -23.03 3.13
CA ALA A 228 14.11 -21.83 2.39
C ALA A 228 15.28 -22.13 1.44
N SER A 229 15.23 -21.59 0.23
CA SER A 229 16.37 -21.59 -0.73
C SER A 229 17.45 -20.59 -0.35
N GLY A 230 17.10 -19.60 0.46
CA GLY A 230 17.96 -18.58 1.04
C GLY A 230 17.12 -17.48 1.64
N ALA A 231 17.75 -16.45 2.20
CA ALA A 231 17.04 -15.33 2.78
C ALA A 231 17.81 -14.01 2.65
N VAL A 232 17.09 -12.90 2.80
CA VAL A 232 17.64 -11.55 2.92
C VAL A 232 17.22 -10.96 4.25
N GLU A 233 18.17 -10.42 5.00
CA GLU A 233 17.97 -9.86 6.33
C GLU A 233 18.34 -8.38 6.35
N HIS A 234 17.60 -7.59 7.13
CA HIS A 234 17.93 -6.18 7.39
C HIS A 234 17.26 -5.67 8.68
N GLU A 235 17.75 -4.57 9.20
CA GLU A 235 17.10 -3.83 10.28
C GLU A 235 15.82 -3.15 9.77
N ALA A 236 14.79 -3.11 10.61
CA ALA A 236 13.47 -2.58 10.27
C ALA A 236 12.74 -2.12 11.53
N GLY A 237 11.50 -1.65 11.36
CA GLY A 237 10.61 -1.28 12.45
C GLY A 237 9.30 -2.06 12.45
N ALA A 238 8.63 -2.03 13.60
CA ALA A 238 7.25 -2.46 13.74
C ALA A 238 6.49 -1.48 14.64
N ILE A 239 5.18 -1.35 14.40
CA ILE A 239 4.37 -0.33 15.04
C ILE A 239 2.90 -0.75 15.06
N TRP A 240 2.10 -0.16 15.96
CA TRP A 240 0.64 -0.19 15.92
C TRP A 240 0.12 1.04 15.12
N PRO A 241 -0.17 0.91 13.83
CA PRO A 241 -0.39 2.09 12.96
C PRO A 241 -1.59 2.92 13.36
N TYR A 242 -2.70 2.28 13.76
CA TYR A 242 -3.92 2.97 14.19
C TYR A 242 -3.67 3.88 15.40
N ARG A 243 -2.99 3.36 16.43
CA ARG A 243 -2.68 4.13 17.64
C ARG A 243 -1.70 5.26 17.38
N LEU A 244 -0.68 5.02 16.55
CA LEU A 244 0.22 6.09 16.13
C LEU A 244 -0.56 7.24 15.48
N LEU A 245 -1.37 6.94 14.47
CA LEU A 245 -2.01 7.98 13.68
C LEU A 245 -3.09 8.72 14.49
N THR A 246 -3.90 8.01 15.27
CA THR A 246 -4.88 8.65 16.16
C THR A 246 -4.19 9.49 17.21
N GLY A 247 -3.05 9.06 17.76
CA GLY A 247 -2.24 9.84 18.69
C GLY A 247 -1.63 11.09 18.06
N ILE A 248 -1.21 11.04 16.82
CA ILE A 248 -0.75 12.24 16.07
C ILE A 248 -1.91 13.19 15.82
N TYR A 249 -3.05 12.70 15.33
CA TYR A 249 -4.24 13.52 15.11
C TYR A 249 -4.73 14.21 16.41
N GLN A 250 -4.68 13.52 17.55
CA GLN A 250 -5.02 14.13 18.85
C GLN A 250 -4.11 15.33 19.14
N ARG A 251 -2.80 15.16 18.99
CA ARG A 251 -1.83 16.25 19.24
C ARG A 251 -1.99 17.43 18.29
N LEU A 252 -2.31 17.14 17.02
CA LEU A 252 -2.59 18.19 16.04
C LEU A 252 -3.87 18.96 16.40
N LEU A 253 -4.94 18.28 16.82
CA LEU A 253 -6.17 18.92 17.26
C LEU A 253 -5.96 19.75 18.53
N ASP A 254 -5.22 19.24 19.51
CA ASP A 254 -4.92 19.95 20.74
C ASP A 254 -4.12 21.24 20.47
N LYS A 255 -3.20 21.19 19.51
CA LYS A 255 -2.33 22.33 19.17
C LYS A 255 -2.96 23.34 18.20
N TYR A 256 -3.83 22.87 17.29
CA TYR A 256 -4.34 23.64 16.16
C TYR A 256 -5.86 23.62 16.07
N SER A 257 -6.56 23.54 17.21
CA SER A 257 -8.02 23.44 17.30
C SER A 257 -8.79 24.59 16.64
N ASP A 258 -8.16 25.74 16.48
CA ASP A 258 -8.72 26.94 15.83
C ASP A 258 -8.75 26.88 14.31
N ARG A 259 -7.95 26.00 13.70
CA ARG A 259 -7.79 25.90 12.25
C ARG A 259 -7.75 24.48 11.68
N MET A 260 -7.99 23.46 12.49
CA MET A 260 -8.08 22.06 12.09
C MET A 260 -9.45 21.46 12.38
N ASN A 261 -10.04 20.80 11.39
CA ASN A 261 -11.26 20.02 11.55
C ASN A 261 -11.02 18.59 11.04
N ILE A 262 -11.64 17.62 11.71
CA ILE A 262 -11.72 16.23 11.25
C ILE A 262 -13.19 15.84 11.17
N GLU A 263 -13.63 15.43 9.98
CA GLU A 263 -14.99 15.05 9.68
C GLU A 263 -15.03 13.55 9.34
N THR A 264 -15.15 12.69 10.35
CA THR A 264 -15.32 11.25 10.15
C THR A 264 -16.76 10.91 9.75
N ASN A 265 -17.00 9.70 9.23
CA ASN A 265 -18.30 9.28 8.70
C ASN A 265 -18.92 10.32 7.75
N THR A 266 -18.04 11.03 7.03
CA THR A 266 -18.38 12.13 6.12
C THR A 266 -17.70 11.87 4.76
N PRO A 267 -18.18 10.86 4.01
CA PRO A 267 -17.62 10.53 2.71
C PRO A 267 -17.78 11.70 1.74
N VAL A 268 -16.69 12.08 1.07
CA VAL A 268 -16.76 12.99 -0.06
C VAL A 268 -17.30 12.23 -1.26
N THR A 269 -18.43 12.67 -1.79
CA THR A 269 -19.12 12.03 -2.91
C THR A 269 -18.85 12.72 -4.25
N HIS A 270 -18.47 14.00 -4.20
CA HIS A 270 -18.19 14.78 -5.40
C HIS A 270 -17.29 15.97 -5.08
N VAL A 271 -16.42 16.32 -6.05
CA VAL A 271 -15.60 17.54 -6.04
C VAL A 271 -15.88 18.27 -7.34
N GLU A 272 -16.41 19.50 -7.24
CA GLU A 272 -16.73 20.33 -8.38
C GLU A 272 -15.89 21.59 -8.37
N PHE A 273 -15.29 21.93 -9.51
CA PHE A 273 -14.52 23.16 -9.71
C PHE A 273 -15.40 24.29 -10.26
N SER A 274 -15.24 25.49 -9.70
CA SER A 274 -15.82 26.72 -10.22
C SER A 274 -14.87 27.89 -9.93
N GLN A 275 -14.91 28.94 -10.73
CA GLN A 275 -14.05 30.10 -10.46
C GLN A 275 -14.40 30.79 -9.14
N GLY A 276 -13.41 31.31 -8.41
CA GLY A 276 -13.62 32.05 -7.18
C GLY A 276 -12.49 31.87 -6.16
N LEU A 277 -12.62 32.51 -4.99
CA LEU A 277 -11.62 32.45 -3.92
C LEU A 277 -11.49 31.03 -3.31
N TYR A 278 -12.61 30.31 -3.24
CA TYR A 278 -12.70 28.91 -2.81
C TYR A 278 -13.34 28.11 -3.95
N PRO A 279 -12.52 27.73 -4.96
CA PRO A 279 -13.05 27.22 -6.23
C PRO A 279 -13.65 25.82 -6.16
N TYR A 280 -13.35 25.05 -5.13
CA TYR A 280 -13.80 23.65 -5.04
C TYR A 280 -15.02 23.53 -4.13
N ALA A 281 -16.13 23.05 -4.65
CA ALA A 281 -17.28 22.60 -3.87
C ALA A 281 -17.13 21.11 -3.59
N ILE A 282 -17.02 20.75 -2.30
CA ILE A 282 -16.86 19.38 -1.81
C ILE A 282 -18.20 18.94 -1.25
N THR A 283 -18.83 17.98 -1.90
CA THR A 283 -20.14 17.47 -1.53
C THR A 283 -20.03 16.24 -0.65
N THR A 284 -20.79 16.23 0.44
CA THR A 284 -20.90 15.12 1.38
C THR A 284 -22.38 14.90 1.76
N PRO A 285 -22.77 13.76 2.35
CA PRO A 285 -24.13 13.56 2.87
C PRO A 285 -24.54 14.55 3.99
N ARG A 286 -23.56 15.22 4.60
CA ARG A 286 -23.79 16.22 5.66
C ARG A 286 -23.89 17.66 5.13
N GLY A 287 -23.73 17.87 3.82
CA GLY A 287 -23.72 19.18 3.18
C GLY A 287 -22.46 19.40 2.35
N SER A 288 -22.27 20.63 1.89
CA SER A 288 -21.14 21.02 1.04
C SER A 288 -20.27 22.04 1.75
N ILE A 289 -18.94 21.94 1.51
CA ILE A 289 -17.92 22.89 1.95
C ILE A 289 -17.16 23.42 0.75
N ARG A 290 -16.70 24.67 0.83
CA ARG A 290 -15.84 25.26 -0.18
C ARG A 290 -14.36 25.19 0.21
N ALA A 291 -13.48 24.79 -0.72
CA ALA A 291 -12.04 24.69 -0.48
C ALA A 291 -11.20 25.49 -1.51
N LYS A 292 -10.01 25.92 -1.10
CA LYS A 292 -9.01 26.50 -2.05
C LYS A 292 -8.25 25.41 -2.79
N LYS A 293 -7.90 24.32 -2.08
CA LYS A 293 -7.18 23.18 -2.65
C LYS A 293 -7.76 21.88 -2.12
N VAL A 294 -7.70 20.83 -2.94
CA VAL A 294 -8.17 19.47 -2.61
C VAL A 294 -7.00 18.51 -2.74
N ILE A 295 -6.82 17.64 -1.73
CA ILE A 295 -5.72 16.68 -1.68
C ILE A 295 -6.32 15.29 -1.52
N HIS A 296 -6.20 14.47 -2.57
CA HIS A 296 -6.73 13.11 -2.63
C HIS A 296 -5.74 12.12 -2.01
N CYS A 297 -6.06 11.61 -0.82
CA CYS A 297 -5.31 10.59 -0.08
C CYS A 297 -6.13 9.29 0.05
N THR A 298 -6.96 8.98 -0.95
CA THR A 298 -7.96 7.90 -0.91
C THR A 298 -7.46 6.55 -1.45
N ASN A 299 -6.18 6.46 -1.85
CA ASN A 299 -5.48 5.24 -2.28
C ASN A 299 -6.31 4.40 -3.26
N GLY A 300 -6.70 3.17 -2.93
CA GLY A 300 -7.46 2.27 -3.81
C GLY A 300 -8.87 2.76 -4.17
N HIS A 301 -9.38 3.79 -3.51
CA HIS A 301 -10.67 4.41 -3.82
C HIS A 301 -10.54 5.69 -4.68
N ALA A 302 -9.32 6.09 -5.08
CA ALA A 302 -9.10 7.37 -5.75
C ALA A 302 -9.85 7.49 -7.09
N ALA A 303 -10.01 6.40 -7.83
CA ALA A 303 -10.75 6.38 -9.09
C ALA A 303 -12.27 6.69 -8.93
N HIS A 304 -12.82 6.67 -7.70
CA HIS A 304 -14.21 7.09 -7.46
C HIS A 304 -14.41 8.60 -7.69
N LEU A 305 -13.48 9.41 -7.17
CA LEU A 305 -13.52 10.86 -7.37
C LEU A 305 -12.75 11.32 -8.63
N LEU A 306 -11.89 10.47 -9.16
CA LEU A 306 -11.06 10.71 -10.34
C LEU A 306 -11.24 9.57 -11.35
N PRO A 307 -12.41 9.47 -12.02
CA PRO A 307 -12.77 8.30 -12.83
C PRO A 307 -11.82 8.02 -14.00
N ASN A 308 -11.12 9.04 -14.50
CA ASN A 308 -10.10 8.87 -15.55
C ASN A 308 -8.84 8.09 -15.08
N LEU A 309 -8.71 7.77 -13.78
CA LEU A 309 -7.70 6.85 -13.26
C LEU A 309 -8.11 5.38 -13.34
N ALA A 310 -9.39 5.07 -13.62
CA ALA A 310 -9.87 3.69 -13.67
C ALA A 310 -9.06 2.83 -14.64
N GLY A 311 -8.70 1.63 -14.22
CA GLY A 311 -7.85 0.73 -14.98
C GLY A 311 -6.35 1.00 -14.81
N GLY A 312 -5.90 2.25 -14.73
CA GLY A 312 -4.52 2.62 -14.39
C GLY A 312 -4.25 2.59 -12.88
N LEU A 313 -5.28 2.84 -12.08
CA LEU A 313 -5.30 2.65 -10.63
C LEU A 313 -6.55 1.85 -10.26
N TYR A 314 -6.38 0.79 -9.47
CA TYR A 314 -7.46 -0.13 -9.12
C TYR A 314 -7.32 -0.63 -7.68
N PRO A 315 -8.45 -1.01 -7.03
CA PRO A 315 -8.41 -1.59 -5.69
C PRO A 315 -7.91 -3.04 -5.74
N PHE A 316 -7.19 -3.42 -4.68
CA PHE A 316 -6.65 -4.76 -4.49
C PHE A 316 -6.82 -5.17 -3.03
N ARG A 317 -7.57 -6.25 -2.78
CA ARG A 317 -7.87 -6.69 -1.43
C ARG A 317 -6.82 -7.65 -0.89
N GLY A 318 -6.25 -7.31 0.28
CA GLY A 318 -5.45 -8.20 1.09
C GLY A 318 -6.20 -8.70 2.32
N THR A 319 -5.70 -9.75 2.95
CA THR A 319 -6.25 -10.34 4.16
C THR A 319 -5.20 -10.39 5.24
N MET A 320 -5.57 -9.97 6.45
CA MET A 320 -4.76 -10.03 7.66
C MET A 320 -5.44 -10.88 8.72
N SER A 321 -4.64 -11.54 9.55
CA SER A 321 -5.12 -12.26 10.74
C SER A 321 -4.20 -12.07 11.94
N VAL A 322 -4.78 -12.26 13.13
CA VAL A 322 -4.06 -12.50 14.38
C VAL A 322 -4.24 -13.96 14.72
N GLN A 323 -3.16 -14.65 15.02
CA GLN A 323 -3.15 -16.08 15.30
C GLN A 323 -2.38 -16.39 16.57
N LYS A 324 -2.84 -17.38 17.32
CA LYS A 324 -2.06 -17.92 18.44
C LYS A 324 -0.77 -18.57 17.92
N PRO A 325 0.38 -18.34 18.56
CA PRO A 325 1.57 -19.13 18.28
C PRO A 325 1.32 -20.59 18.64
N GLY A 326 2.02 -21.49 17.96
CA GLY A 326 2.02 -22.90 18.36
C GLY A 326 2.63 -23.07 19.77
N PRO A 327 2.30 -24.17 20.48
CA PRO A 327 2.66 -24.36 21.89
C PRO A 327 4.17 -24.39 22.17
N LEU A 328 4.99 -24.65 21.14
CA LEU A 328 6.45 -24.67 21.21
C LEU A 328 7.11 -23.51 20.45
N PHE A 329 6.30 -22.55 19.95
CA PHE A 329 6.86 -21.44 19.19
C PHE A 329 7.65 -20.49 20.10
N PRO A 330 8.90 -20.15 19.76
CA PRO A 330 9.73 -19.29 20.60
C PRO A 330 9.11 -17.89 20.80
N GLU A 331 9.23 -17.37 22.01
CA GLU A 331 8.84 -16.00 22.31
C GLU A 331 10.00 -15.05 21.95
N TYR A 332 9.87 -14.39 20.79
CA TYR A 332 10.86 -13.42 20.33
C TYR A 332 10.62 -11.99 20.86
N LYS A 333 9.64 -11.80 21.75
CA LYS A 333 9.30 -10.50 22.38
C LYS A 333 9.11 -9.36 21.37
N GLY A 334 8.59 -9.71 20.19
CA GLY A 334 8.34 -8.73 19.14
C GLY A 334 9.59 -8.16 18.46
N THR A 335 10.76 -8.76 18.63
CA THR A 335 12.02 -8.28 18.03
C THR A 335 12.24 -8.78 16.60
N ARG A 336 11.37 -9.65 16.09
CA ARG A 336 11.51 -10.27 14.77
C ARG A 336 10.31 -10.01 13.89
N SER A 337 10.59 -9.89 12.58
CA SER A 337 9.62 -9.79 11.51
C SER A 337 10.03 -10.72 10.36
N TRP A 338 9.05 -11.41 9.75
CA TRP A 338 9.31 -12.35 8.67
C TRP A 338 8.47 -12.00 7.43
N SER A 339 9.01 -12.24 6.27
CA SER A 339 8.27 -12.47 5.03
C SER A 339 8.69 -13.79 4.44
N LEU A 340 7.73 -14.45 3.82
CA LEU A 340 7.95 -15.60 2.96
C LEU A 340 7.64 -15.20 1.54
N SER A 341 8.56 -15.48 0.66
CA SER A 341 8.40 -15.24 -0.76
C SER A 341 8.59 -16.55 -1.52
N HIS A 342 7.66 -16.85 -2.40
CA HIS A 342 7.80 -17.91 -3.39
C HIS A 342 7.22 -17.42 -4.72
N LYS A 343 7.40 -18.20 -5.77
CA LYS A 343 6.88 -17.88 -7.09
C LYS A 343 5.37 -17.68 -7.04
N SER A 344 4.90 -16.54 -7.55
CA SER A 344 3.47 -16.28 -7.72
C SER A 344 2.86 -17.26 -8.71
N THR A 345 1.63 -17.69 -8.46
CA THR A 345 0.90 -18.61 -9.33
C THR A 345 -0.49 -18.11 -9.63
N LEU A 346 -0.94 -18.27 -10.88
CA LEU A 346 -2.27 -17.96 -11.33
C LEU A 346 -2.80 -19.12 -12.18
N ASP A 347 -3.95 -19.66 -11.77
CA ASP A 347 -4.73 -20.57 -12.59
C ASP A 347 -5.77 -19.76 -13.38
N ALA A 348 -5.55 -19.59 -14.67
CA ALA A 348 -6.43 -18.80 -15.54
C ALA A 348 -7.81 -19.47 -15.76
N GLU A 349 -7.97 -20.77 -15.53
CA GLU A 349 -9.28 -21.45 -15.64
C GLU A 349 -10.19 -21.12 -14.46
N THR A 350 -9.65 -21.18 -13.25
CA THR A 350 -10.40 -20.93 -12.02
C THR A 350 -10.34 -19.48 -11.57
N GLY A 351 -9.29 -18.76 -11.98
CA GLY A 351 -8.95 -17.43 -11.50
C GLY A 351 -8.33 -17.44 -10.11
N PHE A 352 -7.89 -18.61 -9.59
CA PHE A 352 -7.21 -18.69 -8.31
C PHE A 352 -5.80 -18.11 -8.43
N PHE A 353 -5.48 -17.20 -7.52
CA PHE A 353 -4.22 -16.48 -7.50
C PHE A 353 -3.55 -16.60 -6.13
N ASP A 354 -2.28 -16.95 -6.14
CA ASP A 354 -1.39 -16.86 -4.99
C ASP A 354 -0.26 -15.89 -5.32
N THR A 355 -0.19 -14.76 -4.62
CA THR A 355 0.87 -13.76 -4.81
C THR A 355 2.26 -14.27 -4.45
N GLY A 356 2.36 -15.41 -3.75
CA GLY A 356 3.61 -15.95 -3.25
C GLY A 356 4.22 -15.13 -2.12
N LEU A 357 3.42 -14.35 -1.40
CA LEU A 357 3.91 -13.51 -0.30
C LEU A 357 3.08 -13.71 0.96
N TYR A 358 3.76 -14.05 2.06
CA TYR A 358 3.22 -13.92 3.42
C TYR A 358 4.13 -12.96 4.20
N TYR A 359 3.54 -12.10 5.02
CA TYR A 359 4.27 -11.16 5.86
C TYR A 359 3.73 -11.22 7.28
N LEU A 360 4.63 -11.33 8.27
CA LEU A 360 4.21 -11.55 9.65
C LEU A 360 5.17 -10.96 10.69
N GLN A 361 4.63 -10.66 11.86
CA GLN A 361 5.36 -10.26 13.04
C GLN A 361 4.73 -10.86 14.30
N GLN A 362 5.54 -11.06 15.34
CA GLN A 362 5.04 -11.41 16.67
C GLN A 362 4.78 -10.14 17.46
N ASN A 363 3.59 -10.00 18.06
CA ASN A 363 3.29 -8.87 18.95
C ASN A 363 4.10 -8.99 20.24
N ALA A 364 4.71 -7.88 20.66
CA ALA A 364 5.61 -7.85 21.81
C ALA A 364 4.89 -8.08 23.16
N LEU A 365 3.61 -7.75 23.27
CA LEU A 365 2.85 -7.83 24.52
C LEU A 365 2.04 -9.13 24.63
N THR A 366 1.45 -9.59 23.53
CA THR A 366 0.54 -10.75 23.55
C THR A 366 1.20 -12.04 23.07
N GLY A 367 2.34 -11.95 22.38
CA GLY A 367 2.97 -13.08 21.72
C GLY A 367 2.25 -13.56 20.46
N SER A 368 1.02 -13.09 20.20
CA SER A 368 0.21 -13.48 19.03
C SER A 368 0.91 -13.09 17.72
N ILE A 369 0.72 -13.89 16.67
CA ILE A 369 1.33 -13.68 15.36
C ILE A 369 0.33 -12.95 14.45
N TRP A 370 0.74 -11.79 13.98
CA TRP A 370 0.02 -10.98 13.00
C TRP A 370 0.53 -11.32 11.61
N ILE A 371 -0.32 -11.89 10.76
CA ILE A 371 0.07 -12.41 9.45
C ILE A 371 -0.92 -12.03 8.36
N GLY A 372 -0.40 -11.67 7.20
CA GLY A 372 -1.19 -11.33 6.01
C GLY A 372 -0.73 -11.99 4.73
N ASN A 373 -1.65 -12.03 3.76
CA ASN A 373 -1.43 -12.45 2.39
C ASN A 373 -2.47 -11.87 1.42
N GLU A 374 -2.28 -12.13 0.12
CA GLU A 374 -3.23 -11.81 -0.96
C GLU A 374 -3.51 -13.08 -1.80
N THR A 375 -3.88 -14.19 -1.15
CA THR A 375 -4.18 -15.50 -1.79
C THR A 375 -5.68 -15.73 -1.81
N ALA A 376 -6.32 -15.66 -2.99
CA ALA A 376 -7.74 -15.94 -3.20
C ALA A 376 -8.06 -16.03 -4.71
N PHE A 377 -9.33 -16.16 -5.07
CA PHE A 377 -9.75 -15.94 -6.45
C PHE A 377 -9.60 -14.48 -6.86
N MET A 378 -9.20 -14.23 -8.10
CA MET A 378 -8.94 -12.87 -8.60
C MET A 378 -10.17 -11.95 -8.48
N LYS A 379 -11.39 -12.47 -8.65
CA LYS A 379 -12.64 -11.73 -8.40
C LYS A 379 -12.80 -11.23 -6.96
N ASP A 380 -12.19 -11.95 -6.00
CA ASP A 380 -12.18 -11.61 -4.58
C ASP A 380 -10.98 -10.75 -4.19
N ILE A 381 -10.01 -10.60 -5.08
CA ILE A 381 -8.83 -9.74 -4.91
C ILE A 381 -9.03 -8.39 -5.59
N LEU A 382 -9.48 -8.35 -6.85
CA LEU A 382 -9.73 -7.11 -7.59
C LEU A 382 -11.08 -6.49 -7.20
N THR A 383 -11.16 -5.98 -5.98
CA THR A 383 -12.39 -5.40 -5.41
C THR A 383 -12.09 -4.38 -4.32
N ALA A 384 -12.99 -3.41 -4.16
CA ALA A 384 -13.00 -2.44 -3.04
C ALA A 384 -13.91 -2.89 -1.88
N ASP A 385 -14.37 -4.15 -1.87
CA ASP A 385 -15.25 -4.68 -0.83
C ASP A 385 -14.43 -5.33 0.30
N ASP A 386 -14.38 -4.69 1.47
CA ASP A 386 -13.74 -5.19 2.69
C ASP A 386 -14.73 -5.69 3.76
N THR A 387 -15.97 -5.99 3.34
CA THR A 387 -17.05 -6.46 4.25
C THR A 387 -16.95 -7.95 4.59
N TYR A 388 -16.15 -8.71 3.87
CA TYR A 388 -15.94 -10.15 4.09
C TYR A 388 -14.49 -10.57 3.86
N VAL A 389 -14.16 -11.75 4.38
CA VAL A 389 -12.86 -12.41 4.16
C VAL A 389 -13.05 -13.58 3.22
N PRO A 390 -12.28 -13.70 2.12
CA PRO A 390 -12.31 -14.87 1.25
C PRO A 390 -12.01 -16.16 2.01
N LYS A 391 -12.74 -17.24 1.69
CA LYS A 391 -12.54 -18.54 2.31
C LYS A 391 -11.14 -19.09 2.06
N GLU A 392 -10.64 -18.90 0.85
CA GLU A 392 -9.32 -19.33 0.39
C GLU A 392 -8.20 -18.63 1.16
N ALA A 393 -8.33 -17.30 1.35
CA ALA A 393 -7.38 -16.51 2.16
C ALA A 393 -7.36 -16.99 3.62
N ARG A 394 -8.52 -17.24 4.21
CA ARG A 394 -8.62 -17.81 5.57
C ARG A 394 -7.93 -19.17 5.66
N GLN A 395 -8.18 -20.07 4.69
CA GLN A 395 -7.57 -21.39 4.66
C GLN A 395 -6.05 -21.30 4.50
N ALA A 396 -5.55 -20.46 3.60
CA ALA A 396 -4.12 -20.26 3.39
C ALA A 396 -3.44 -19.75 4.67
N LEU A 397 -4.02 -18.71 5.30
CA LEU A 397 -3.48 -18.14 6.55
C LEU A 397 -3.48 -19.14 7.71
N SER A 398 -4.55 -19.95 7.88
CA SER A 398 -4.63 -20.91 8.99
C SER A 398 -3.63 -22.07 8.88
N THR A 399 -3.14 -22.38 7.68
CA THR A 399 -2.27 -23.55 7.45
C THR A 399 -0.80 -23.20 7.20
N VAL A 400 -0.47 -21.93 6.99
CA VAL A 400 0.89 -21.54 6.58
C VAL A 400 1.90 -21.62 7.71
N LEU A 401 1.58 -21.15 8.93
CA LEU A 401 2.53 -21.07 10.04
C LEU A 401 3.12 -22.43 10.44
N PRO A 402 2.33 -23.51 10.60
CA PRO A 402 2.87 -24.85 10.88
C PRO A 402 3.76 -25.39 9.75
N LYS A 403 3.51 -25.00 8.51
CA LYS A 403 4.33 -25.40 7.35
C LYS A 403 5.64 -24.63 7.27
N LEU A 404 5.62 -23.38 7.71
CA LEU A 404 6.72 -22.45 7.59
C LEU A 404 7.82 -22.70 8.63
N PHE A 405 7.42 -22.76 9.90
CA PHE A 405 8.38 -22.79 11.00
C PHE A 405 8.85 -24.21 11.33
N LEU A 406 10.14 -24.34 11.60
CA LEU A 406 10.77 -25.60 11.98
C LEU A 406 10.24 -26.09 13.32
N ASP A 407 10.29 -25.21 14.32
CA ASP A 407 9.79 -25.43 15.65
C ASP A 407 8.61 -24.51 15.95
N GLY A 408 7.63 -25.01 16.71
CA GLY A 408 6.52 -24.19 17.16
C GLY A 408 5.21 -24.92 17.25
N TRP A 409 4.81 -25.67 16.23
CA TRP A 409 3.49 -26.30 16.16
C TRP A 409 3.47 -27.80 16.51
N GLY A 410 4.63 -28.48 16.62
CA GLY A 410 4.68 -29.93 16.87
C GLY A 410 3.97 -30.70 15.77
N SER A 411 2.91 -31.45 16.12
CA SER A 411 2.07 -32.18 15.18
C SER A 411 0.87 -31.39 14.64
N GLU A 412 0.66 -30.17 15.09
CA GLU A 412 -0.45 -29.33 14.61
C GLU A 412 -0.21 -28.88 13.17
N THR A 413 -1.25 -28.93 12.35
CA THR A 413 -1.23 -28.54 10.93
C THR A 413 -2.00 -27.26 10.64
N VAL A 414 -2.68 -26.71 11.64
CA VAL A 414 -3.53 -25.53 11.56
C VAL A 414 -3.26 -24.63 12.77
N SER A 415 -3.19 -23.33 12.55
CA SER A 415 -3.10 -22.31 13.60
C SER A 415 -4.49 -21.82 13.99
N GLU A 416 -4.70 -21.52 15.28
CA GLU A 416 -5.92 -20.87 15.77
C GLU A 416 -5.94 -19.40 15.40
N ILE A 417 -6.97 -18.98 14.64
CA ILE A 417 -7.17 -17.58 14.24
C ILE A 417 -8.01 -16.87 15.33
N GLU A 418 -7.43 -15.85 15.98
CA GLU A 418 -8.09 -15.01 16.99
C GLU A 418 -8.91 -13.88 16.33
N ALA A 419 -8.39 -13.31 15.25
CA ALA A 419 -9.06 -12.28 14.45
C ALA A 419 -8.62 -12.36 12.99
N ILE A 420 -9.51 -11.97 12.07
CA ILE A 420 -9.21 -11.94 10.64
C ILE A 420 -10.04 -10.85 9.94
N TRP A 421 -9.41 -10.10 9.04
CA TRP A 421 -10.06 -9.00 8.32
C TRP A 421 -9.48 -8.78 6.93
N SER A 422 -10.23 -8.08 6.10
CA SER A 422 -9.81 -7.61 4.78
C SER A 422 -9.38 -6.16 4.82
N GLY A 423 -8.46 -5.75 3.94
CA GLY A 423 -8.03 -4.38 3.72
C GLY A 423 -7.89 -4.08 2.23
N ILE A 424 -8.21 -2.84 1.83
CA ILE A 424 -8.13 -2.43 0.44
C ILE A 424 -6.85 -1.64 0.20
N GLN A 425 -6.00 -2.18 -0.65
CA GLN A 425 -4.81 -1.54 -1.18
C GLN A 425 -5.17 -0.78 -2.47
N GLY A 426 -4.32 0.17 -2.90
CA GLY A 426 -4.38 0.78 -4.22
C GLY A 426 -3.21 0.30 -5.05
N HIS A 427 -3.47 -0.32 -6.19
CA HIS A 427 -2.46 -0.79 -7.13
C HIS A 427 -2.50 0.01 -8.42
N THR A 428 -1.34 0.23 -9.02
CA THR A 428 -1.18 0.95 -10.28
C THR A 428 -0.67 0.03 -11.38
N ALA A 429 -0.94 0.39 -12.61
CA ALA A 429 -0.52 -0.37 -13.77
C ALA A 429 1.01 -0.54 -13.83
N ASP A 430 1.76 0.51 -13.53
CA ASP A 430 3.22 0.54 -13.56
C ASP A 430 3.89 0.19 -12.21
N GLY A 431 3.11 -0.14 -11.18
CA GLY A 431 3.63 -0.52 -9.87
C GLY A 431 4.18 0.62 -9.01
N LEU A 432 4.02 1.89 -9.40
CA LEU A 432 4.54 3.06 -8.69
C LEU A 432 3.42 3.97 -8.15
N PRO A 433 3.61 4.63 -7.00
CA PRO A 433 2.65 5.61 -6.49
C PRO A 433 2.38 6.73 -7.49
N ILE A 434 1.19 7.33 -7.42
CA ILE A 434 0.79 8.50 -8.19
C ILE A 434 0.81 9.70 -7.25
N VAL A 435 1.74 10.64 -7.47
CA VAL A 435 1.96 11.78 -6.55
C VAL A 435 2.11 13.08 -7.33
N GLY A 436 1.44 14.14 -6.87
CA GLY A 436 1.64 15.48 -7.42
C GLY A 436 0.35 16.22 -7.75
N LYS A 437 0.49 17.30 -8.51
CA LYS A 437 -0.62 18.11 -9.02
C LYS A 437 -1.39 17.30 -10.08
N ILE A 438 -2.69 17.24 -9.94
CA ILE A 438 -3.55 16.55 -10.92
C ILE A 438 -3.67 17.39 -12.18
N PRO A 439 -3.33 16.85 -13.37
CA PRO A 439 -3.48 17.60 -14.62
C PRO A 439 -4.94 17.68 -15.08
N GLU A 440 -5.26 18.66 -15.91
CA GLU A 440 -6.61 18.91 -16.44
C GLU A 440 -7.18 17.71 -17.22
N SER A 441 -6.34 16.93 -17.88
CA SER A 441 -6.75 15.70 -18.58
C SER A 441 -7.38 14.67 -17.63
N LEU A 442 -6.96 14.66 -16.37
CA LEU A 442 -7.46 13.74 -15.36
C LEU A 442 -8.75 14.24 -14.71
N THR A 443 -8.85 15.54 -14.41
CA THR A 443 -10.09 16.14 -13.86
C THR A 443 -11.16 16.37 -14.92
N GLY A 444 -10.77 16.50 -16.19
CA GLY A 444 -11.65 16.85 -17.31
C GLY A 444 -12.12 18.30 -17.27
N THR A 445 -11.52 19.17 -16.45
CA THR A 445 -11.96 20.54 -16.24
C THR A 445 -10.83 21.53 -16.51
N ILE A 446 -11.05 22.43 -17.48
CA ILE A 446 -10.09 23.47 -17.85
C ILE A 446 -9.95 24.50 -16.72
N GLY A 447 -8.70 24.85 -16.39
CA GLY A 447 -8.37 25.82 -15.33
C GLY A 447 -8.40 25.22 -13.92
N ASP A 448 -8.67 23.92 -13.77
CA ASP A 448 -8.56 23.21 -12.50
C ASP A 448 -7.08 22.98 -12.17
N ASP A 449 -6.57 23.80 -11.27
CA ASP A 449 -5.13 23.80 -10.92
C ASP A 449 -4.85 23.58 -9.43
N GLY A 450 -5.87 23.31 -8.62
CA GLY A 450 -5.77 23.17 -7.17
C GLY A 450 -6.02 21.77 -6.63
N GLN A 451 -6.16 20.75 -7.47
CA GLN A 451 -6.28 19.36 -7.02
C GLN A 451 -4.93 18.63 -7.03
N TRP A 452 -4.70 17.83 -5.98
CA TRP A 452 -3.45 17.11 -5.73
C TRP A 452 -3.74 15.68 -5.31
N ILE A 453 -2.83 14.75 -5.58
CA ILE A 453 -3.01 13.32 -5.28
C ILE A 453 -1.76 12.70 -4.68
N ALA A 454 -1.97 11.77 -3.75
CA ALA A 454 -0.99 10.77 -3.33
C ALA A 454 -1.72 9.45 -3.08
N ALA A 455 -1.61 8.51 -4.02
CA ALA A 455 -2.35 7.25 -4.04
C ALA A 455 -1.58 6.12 -4.78
N GLY A 456 -2.09 4.89 -4.71
CA GLY A 456 -1.56 3.78 -5.48
C GLY A 456 -0.24 3.23 -4.94
N PHE A 457 -0.13 2.98 -3.65
CA PHE A 457 1.13 2.55 -3.01
C PHE A 457 1.45 1.05 -3.15
N ASN A 458 0.67 0.29 -3.92
CA ASN A 458 0.96 -1.09 -4.33
C ASN A 458 1.27 -2.06 -3.18
N GLY A 459 0.54 -1.96 -2.06
CA GLY A 459 0.76 -2.79 -0.87
C GLY A 459 1.94 -2.37 0.02
N TYR A 460 2.86 -1.59 -0.49
CA TYR A 460 4.05 -1.09 0.21
C TYR A 460 3.91 0.41 0.55
N GLY A 461 2.91 0.75 1.37
CA GLY A 461 2.64 2.14 1.75
C GLY A 461 3.46 2.63 2.94
N MET A 462 3.69 1.77 3.94
CA MET A 462 4.35 2.18 5.18
C MET A 462 5.82 2.61 4.98
N ASP A 463 6.48 2.16 3.91
CA ASP A 463 7.84 2.56 3.54
C ASP A 463 7.89 3.78 2.59
N LYS A 464 6.75 4.43 2.29
CA LYS A 464 6.70 5.54 1.32
C LYS A 464 5.78 6.69 1.73
N CYS A 465 4.65 6.39 2.40
CA CYS A 465 3.54 7.33 2.54
C CYS A 465 3.86 8.58 3.33
N TRP A 466 4.69 8.49 4.38
CA TRP A 466 4.93 9.62 5.27
C TRP A 466 5.70 10.74 4.56
N LEU A 467 6.89 10.43 4.03
CA LEU A 467 7.67 11.40 3.26
C LEU A 467 6.97 11.83 1.97
N THR A 468 6.11 10.97 1.38
CA THR A 468 5.27 11.36 0.25
C THR A 468 4.29 12.48 0.64
N GLY A 469 3.68 12.42 1.82
CA GLY A 469 2.79 13.48 2.29
C GLY A 469 3.54 14.80 2.51
N GLU A 470 4.73 14.75 3.11
CA GLU A 470 5.59 15.93 3.29
C GLU A 470 6.06 16.51 1.94
N ALA A 471 6.48 15.65 1.01
CA ALA A 471 6.86 16.07 -0.34
C ALA A 471 5.70 16.76 -1.08
N LEU A 472 4.49 16.17 -0.97
CA LEU A 472 3.31 16.73 -1.62
C LEU A 472 2.99 18.13 -1.11
N VAL A 473 3.10 18.39 0.20
CA VAL A 473 2.89 19.73 0.78
C VAL A 473 3.96 20.70 0.27
N LYS A 474 5.23 20.31 0.22
CA LYS A 474 6.30 21.12 -0.37
C LYS A 474 5.99 21.48 -1.82
N MET A 475 5.58 20.53 -2.64
CA MET A 475 5.16 20.77 -4.04
C MET A 475 3.96 21.75 -4.11
N ILE A 476 2.95 21.60 -3.24
CA ILE A 476 1.79 22.52 -3.15
C ILE A 476 2.22 23.95 -2.88
N LEU A 477 3.28 24.13 -2.09
CA LEU A 477 3.83 25.42 -1.70
C LEU A 477 4.91 25.94 -2.67
N GLY A 478 5.22 25.19 -3.73
CA GLY A 478 6.21 25.57 -4.75
C GLY A 478 7.66 25.32 -4.33
N GLU A 479 7.90 24.50 -3.31
CA GLU A 479 9.24 24.11 -2.88
C GLU A 479 9.77 22.92 -3.72
N ASP A 480 11.07 22.93 -3.98
CA ASP A 480 11.73 21.86 -4.72
C ASP A 480 11.96 20.62 -3.83
N VAL A 481 11.59 19.45 -4.35
CA VAL A 481 11.79 18.14 -3.73
C VAL A 481 12.64 17.21 -4.60
N SER A 482 13.14 17.69 -5.73
CA SER A 482 13.79 16.88 -6.77
C SER A 482 15.08 16.18 -6.32
N GLU A 483 15.72 16.67 -5.26
CA GLU A 483 16.95 16.09 -4.72
C GLU A 483 16.72 14.72 -4.04
N TRP A 484 15.54 14.52 -3.46
CA TRP A 484 15.28 13.35 -2.61
C TRP A 484 14.00 12.59 -2.94
N PHE A 485 13.05 13.20 -3.66
CA PHE A 485 11.78 12.58 -4.02
C PHE A 485 11.86 11.89 -5.40
N PRO A 486 11.45 10.61 -5.53
CA PRO A 486 11.55 9.88 -6.79
C PRO A 486 10.72 10.53 -7.91
N ARG A 487 11.37 10.92 -9.00
CA ARG A 487 10.70 11.51 -10.16
C ARG A 487 9.68 10.58 -10.78
N ALA A 488 9.94 9.27 -10.73
CA ALA A 488 9.05 8.24 -11.27
C ALA A 488 7.68 8.19 -10.56
N PHE A 489 7.53 8.76 -9.35
CA PHE A 489 6.25 8.83 -8.65
C PHE A 489 5.36 9.98 -9.13
N LEU A 490 5.92 10.98 -9.79
CA LEU A 490 5.17 12.15 -10.22
C LEU A 490 4.10 11.79 -11.24
N VAL A 491 2.89 12.34 -11.05
CA VAL A 491 1.86 12.30 -12.07
C VAL A 491 2.21 13.27 -13.19
N THR A 492 2.30 12.76 -14.43
CA THR A 492 2.57 13.54 -15.65
C THR A 492 1.62 13.09 -16.75
N GLU A 493 1.34 13.96 -17.72
CA GLU A 493 0.53 13.62 -18.88
C GLU A 493 1.08 12.40 -19.62
N GLU A 494 2.39 12.35 -19.83
CA GLU A 494 3.06 11.21 -20.48
C GLU A 494 2.81 9.91 -19.72
N ARG A 495 3.00 9.91 -18.37
CA ARG A 495 2.81 8.72 -17.54
C ARG A 495 1.35 8.25 -17.54
N LEU A 496 0.38 9.19 -17.50
CA LEU A 496 -1.05 8.87 -17.57
C LEU A 496 -1.41 8.20 -18.91
N GLN A 497 -0.87 8.71 -20.02
CA GLN A 497 -1.19 8.21 -21.36
C GLN A 497 -0.46 6.91 -21.71
N THR A 498 0.73 6.66 -21.16
CA THR A 498 1.58 5.56 -21.61
C THR A 498 1.77 4.43 -20.60
N LYS A 499 1.67 4.72 -19.28
CA LYS A 499 1.99 3.77 -18.21
C LYS A 499 0.83 3.49 -17.26
N LEU A 500 -0.03 4.48 -17.00
CA LEU A 500 -1.17 4.35 -16.08
C LEU A 500 -2.46 4.11 -16.85
N THR A 501 -2.47 3.09 -17.70
CA THR A 501 -3.64 2.74 -18.54
C THR A 501 -4.18 1.35 -18.19
N ALA A 502 -5.44 1.10 -18.53
CA ALA A 502 -6.05 -0.22 -18.40
C ALA A 502 -5.30 -1.29 -19.21
N ASP A 503 -4.79 -0.93 -20.40
CA ASP A 503 -4.03 -1.85 -21.25
C ASP A 503 -2.72 -2.30 -20.59
N GLN A 504 -2.01 -1.38 -19.93
CA GLN A 504 -0.80 -1.74 -19.17
C GLN A 504 -1.11 -2.67 -17.98
N THR A 505 -2.23 -2.43 -17.29
CA THR A 505 -2.70 -3.34 -16.24
C THR A 505 -3.05 -4.71 -16.80
N LEU A 506 -3.76 -4.79 -17.93
CA LEU A 506 -4.09 -6.05 -18.59
C LEU A 506 -2.84 -6.78 -19.06
N LEU A 507 -1.85 -6.07 -19.61
CA LEU A 507 -0.56 -6.65 -19.99
C LEU A 507 0.18 -7.27 -18.78
N LYS A 508 0.15 -6.61 -17.63
CA LYS A 508 0.70 -7.13 -16.37
C LYS A 508 0.05 -8.46 -15.98
N PHE A 509 -1.28 -8.54 -15.98
CA PHE A 509 -2.01 -9.77 -15.66
C PHE A 509 -1.85 -10.86 -16.74
N ALA A 510 -1.74 -10.49 -18.02
CA ALA A 510 -1.47 -11.42 -19.10
C ALA A 510 -0.10 -12.10 -18.95
N LYS A 511 0.94 -11.36 -18.57
CA LYS A 511 2.28 -11.90 -18.30
C LYS A 511 2.25 -12.98 -17.21
N ILE A 512 1.42 -12.83 -16.18
CA ILE A 512 1.28 -13.82 -15.11
C ILE A 512 0.46 -15.03 -15.56
N ALA A 513 -0.55 -14.83 -16.40
CA ALA A 513 -1.48 -15.86 -16.84
C ALA A 513 -0.91 -16.77 -17.96
N LEU A 514 0.13 -16.35 -18.65
CA LEU A 514 0.72 -17.13 -19.75
C LEU A 514 1.70 -18.20 -19.23
N PRO A 515 1.74 -19.40 -19.87
CA PRO A 515 2.71 -20.42 -19.53
C PRO A 515 4.15 -19.89 -19.65
N GLY A 516 4.89 -19.89 -18.55
CA GLY A 516 6.24 -19.30 -18.46
C GLY A 516 6.28 -17.82 -18.10
N GLY A 517 5.13 -17.18 -17.94
CA GLY A 517 5.02 -15.73 -17.68
C GLY A 517 5.42 -15.27 -16.28
N ALA A 518 5.57 -16.19 -15.32
CA ALA A 518 5.96 -15.86 -13.95
C ALA A 518 7.45 -15.49 -13.79
N LYS A 519 8.17 -15.15 -14.85
CA LYS A 519 9.57 -14.74 -14.77
C LYS A 519 9.80 -13.30 -14.34
N GLU A 520 8.78 -12.45 -14.32
CA GLU A 520 8.94 -11.02 -14.07
C GLU A 520 7.95 -10.53 -13.01
N GLY A 521 8.50 -10.17 -11.87
CA GLY A 521 7.96 -9.17 -10.94
C GLY A 521 6.68 -9.53 -10.18
N LYS A 522 6.79 -9.47 -8.87
CA LYS A 522 5.64 -9.39 -7.97
C LYS A 522 4.70 -8.27 -8.43
N LEU A 523 3.39 -8.53 -8.35
CA LEU A 523 2.33 -7.51 -8.43
C LEU A 523 2.55 -6.40 -7.42
#